data_e2184bd3c5a2a7e3341eb05f94f87a35
#
_entry.id   e2184bd3c5a2a7e3341eb05f94f87a35
#
_cell.length_a   1.000
_cell.length_b   1.000
_cell.length_c   1.000
_cell.angle_alpha   90.00
_cell.angle_beta   90.00
_cell.angle_gamma   90.00
#
_symmetry.space_group_name_H-M   'P 1'
#
loop_
_entity.id
_entity.type
_entity.pdbx_description
1 polymer ?
#
loop_
_entity_poly.entity_id
_entity_poly.type
_entity_poly.pdbx_seq_one_letter_code
_entity_poly.pdbx_strand_id
1 'polypeptide(L)'
;MSLHGKTLAELAAGLRAKEFSSVELAQTYLRRIEASQPELNAFVSVTEEQALAAARVADAALGAGKAGPLTGLPIAHKDIFCTEGVRTTCGSRMLDNFVAPYDATVVAKLKAAGTVMLGKTNMDEFAMGSSNETSYFGPVRNPWNPSLVPGGSSGGSAAAVAARLAPAATGTDTGGSIRQPAALVGITGIKPTYGRVSRYGMIAFASSLDQAGVLTASAHDAALLLGAMAGFDPRDSTSVDAPVQDYAGELEKPLTGLRIGLLKEFFDKGLDAHNEQRVREALAVYEKLGATLCEVSLPNLPLSVPAYYVVAPAECSSNLARFDGVRYGYRCENPRDLMDLYKRSRGEGFGAEVKRRIMTGTYVLSAGYYDAYYLQAQKVRQLIAQDFSNAFKQVDVLMGPTTPTTAFELGAKTSDPVTMYLNDIYTIGANLAGLPAMSVPCGFVGGLPVGLQIMGPHFAEAKLLNVAHGLQRETDWHRRIPPGYEK
;
A
#
# COMPACT_ATOMS: atom_id res chain seq x y z
N MET A 1 27.63 8.80 -1.62
CA MET A 1 26.35 8.12 -1.98
C MET A 1 25.51 9.13 -2.75
N SER A 2 24.94 8.75 -3.86
CA SER A 2 24.03 9.63 -4.65
C SER A 2 22.79 10.01 -3.83
N LEU A 3 22.14 11.15 -4.13
CA LEU A 3 20.98 11.61 -3.37
C LEU A 3 19.83 10.59 -3.36
N HIS A 4 19.58 9.93 -4.47
CA HIS A 4 18.52 8.92 -4.60
C HIS A 4 18.79 7.62 -3.82
N GLY A 5 20.04 7.33 -3.44
CA GLY A 5 20.39 6.17 -2.63
C GLY A 5 20.20 6.40 -1.12
N LYS A 6 19.91 7.64 -0.70
CA LYS A 6 19.67 8.00 0.72
C LYS A 6 18.22 7.66 1.13
N THR A 7 18.04 7.31 2.40
CA THR A 7 16.71 7.16 3.02
C THR A 7 16.04 8.52 3.21
N LEU A 8 14.72 8.55 3.44
CA LEU A 8 13.99 9.79 3.71
C LEU A 8 14.59 10.54 4.91
N ALA A 9 14.95 9.81 5.97
CA ALA A 9 15.57 10.38 7.16
C ALA A 9 16.97 10.97 6.86
N GLU A 10 17.80 10.30 6.06
CA GLU A 10 19.09 10.80 5.61
C GLU A 10 18.95 12.04 4.72
N LEU A 11 17.92 12.07 3.84
CA LEU A 11 17.62 13.25 3.03
C LEU A 11 17.16 14.42 3.90
N ALA A 12 16.31 14.18 4.90
CA ALA A 12 15.88 15.21 5.85
C ALA A 12 17.06 15.81 6.63
N ALA A 13 18.01 14.99 7.03
CA ALA A 13 19.23 15.46 7.69
C ALA A 13 20.08 16.34 6.77
N GLY A 14 20.29 15.92 5.52
CA GLY A 14 21.05 16.68 4.51
C GLY A 14 20.40 18.02 4.16
N LEU A 15 19.08 18.10 4.03
CA LEU A 15 18.35 19.36 3.82
C LEU A 15 18.56 20.33 5.00
N ARG A 16 18.45 19.84 6.24
CA ARG A 16 18.70 20.67 7.44
C ARG A 16 20.17 21.10 7.55
N ALA A 17 21.10 20.26 7.16
CA ALA A 17 22.54 20.58 7.11
C ALA A 17 22.92 21.47 5.91
N LYS A 18 21.96 21.75 5.00
CA LYS A 18 22.18 22.53 3.75
C LYS A 18 23.22 21.91 2.83
N GLU A 19 23.32 20.55 2.83
CA GLU A 19 24.19 19.81 1.91
C GLU A 19 23.67 19.90 0.46
N PHE A 20 22.37 20.07 0.32
CA PHE A 20 21.63 20.28 -0.92
C PHE A 20 20.29 20.97 -0.61
N SER A 21 19.67 21.55 -1.64
CA SER A 21 18.37 22.18 -1.55
C SER A 21 17.23 21.22 -1.87
N SER A 22 16.00 21.56 -1.47
CA SER A 22 14.79 20.83 -1.85
C SER A 22 14.55 20.89 -3.37
N VAL A 23 14.90 22.01 -4.01
CA VAL A 23 14.81 22.13 -5.48
C VAL A 23 15.75 21.17 -6.18
N GLU A 24 17.03 21.09 -5.77
CA GLU A 24 18.00 20.12 -6.33
C GLU A 24 17.54 18.67 -6.13
N LEU A 25 16.97 18.38 -4.96
CA LEU A 25 16.45 17.09 -4.63
C LEU A 25 15.24 16.72 -5.51
N ALA A 26 14.25 17.63 -5.65
CA ALA A 26 13.09 17.43 -6.51
C ALA A 26 13.50 17.23 -7.98
N GLN A 27 14.40 18.05 -8.49
CA GLN A 27 14.93 17.92 -9.86
C GLN A 27 15.64 16.57 -10.08
N THR A 28 16.36 16.08 -9.08
CA THR A 28 17.04 14.77 -9.18
C THR A 28 16.02 13.64 -9.35
N TYR A 29 14.94 13.63 -8.56
CA TYR A 29 13.91 12.62 -8.70
C TYR A 29 13.08 12.77 -9.98
N LEU A 30 12.74 14.00 -10.39
CA LEU A 30 11.99 14.25 -11.63
C LEU A 30 12.74 13.72 -12.86
N ARG A 31 14.06 13.97 -12.96
CA ARG A 31 14.87 13.41 -14.05
C ARG A 31 14.90 11.88 -14.04
N ARG A 32 14.96 11.25 -12.84
CA ARG A 32 14.91 9.80 -12.72
C ARG A 32 13.56 9.22 -13.14
N ILE A 33 12.46 9.90 -12.78
CA ILE A 33 11.11 9.52 -13.22
C ILE A 33 11.04 9.58 -14.75
N GLU A 34 11.44 10.68 -15.37
CA GLU A 34 11.44 10.84 -16.82
C GLU A 34 12.21 9.72 -17.54
N ALA A 35 13.43 9.42 -17.05
CA ALA A 35 14.27 8.37 -17.64
C ALA A 35 13.70 6.95 -17.51
N SER A 36 12.98 6.66 -16.43
CA SER A 36 12.52 5.30 -16.10
C SER A 36 11.05 5.04 -16.47
N GLN A 37 10.25 6.09 -16.67
CA GLN A 37 8.81 5.97 -16.95
C GLN A 37 8.49 5.12 -18.18
N PRO A 38 9.22 5.18 -19.31
CA PRO A 38 8.94 4.36 -20.49
C PRO A 38 9.06 2.85 -20.23
N GLU A 39 9.94 2.45 -19.31
CA GLU A 39 10.12 1.03 -18.95
C GLU A 39 9.17 0.59 -17.84
N LEU A 40 9.12 1.35 -16.73
CA LEU A 40 8.40 0.92 -15.53
C LEU A 40 6.92 1.27 -15.54
N ASN A 41 6.51 2.34 -16.21
CA ASN A 41 5.14 2.88 -16.19
C ASN A 41 4.59 3.11 -14.76
N ALA A 42 5.47 3.59 -13.86
CA ALA A 42 5.16 3.73 -12.43
C ALA A 42 4.26 4.93 -12.10
N PHE A 43 4.20 5.95 -12.97
CA PHE A 43 3.40 7.16 -12.78
C PHE A 43 2.29 7.30 -13.82
N VAL A 44 1.12 7.79 -13.40
CA VAL A 44 0.03 8.23 -14.28
C VAL A 44 0.19 9.71 -14.63
N SER A 45 0.66 10.51 -13.67
CA SER A 45 0.89 11.93 -13.85
C SER A 45 2.10 12.38 -13.05
N VAL A 46 2.94 13.23 -13.66
CA VAL A 46 4.07 13.89 -13.01
C VAL A 46 3.69 15.36 -12.82
N THR A 47 3.95 15.92 -11.66
CA THR A 47 3.54 17.29 -11.26
C THR A 47 4.75 18.20 -11.11
N GLU A 48 5.59 18.30 -12.16
CA GLU A 48 6.89 18.98 -12.11
C GLU A 48 6.80 20.43 -11.65
N GLU A 49 5.92 21.23 -12.27
CA GLU A 49 5.79 22.65 -11.93
C GLU A 49 5.38 22.85 -10.47
N GLN A 50 4.40 22.06 -10.01
CA GLN A 50 3.91 22.08 -8.62
C GLN A 50 5.00 21.60 -7.65
N ALA A 51 5.74 20.54 -8.01
CA ALA A 51 6.85 20.02 -7.22
C ALA A 51 7.95 21.08 -7.03
N LEU A 52 8.39 21.72 -8.10
CA LEU A 52 9.42 22.75 -8.04
C LEU A 52 8.95 24.02 -7.29
N ALA A 53 7.67 24.38 -7.41
CA ALA A 53 7.09 25.47 -6.63
C ALA A 53 7.08 25.14 -5.12
N ALA A 54 6.63 23.94 -4.74
CA ALA A 54 6.63 23.48 -3.36
C ALA A 54 8.06 23.36 -2.79
N ALA A 55 9.02 22.88 -3.58
CA ALA A 55 10.42 22.79 -3.18
C ALA A 55 11.03 24.16 -2.89
N ARG A 56 10.75 25.20 -3.69
CA ARG A 56 11.19 26.58 -3.40
C ARG A 56 10.61 27.13 -2.09
N VAL A 57 9.33 26.83 -1.80
CA VAL A 57 8.71 27.20 -0.52
C VAL A 57 9.37 26.48 0.64
N ALA A 58 9.69 25.20 0.48
CA ALA A 58 10.39 24.40 1.47
C ALA A 58 11.81 24.93 1.74
N ASP A 59 12.58 25.31 0.70
CA ASP A 59 13.90 25.91 0.84
C ASP A 59 13.86 27.24 1.61
N ALA A 60 12.85 28.07 1.37
CA ALA A 60 12.63 29.30 2.14
C ALA A 60 12.34 29.01 3.61
N ALA A 61 11.52 27.99 3.92
CA ALA A 61 11.21 27.58 5.29
C ALA A 61 12.45 27.02 6.01
N LEU A 62 13.26 26.19 5.33
CA LEU A 62 14.54 25.68 5.81
C LEU A 62 15.51 26.83 6.11
N GLY A 63 15.62 27.79 5.19
CA GLY A 63 16.46 28.99 5.38
C GLY A 63 16.05 29.85 6.58
N ALA A 64 14.74 29.94 6.85
CA ALA A 64 14.16 30.70 7.96
C ALA A 64 14.14 29.94 9.31
N GLY A 65 14.61 28.66 9.36
CA GLY A 65 14.58 27.85 10.58
C GLY A 65 13.16 27.40 10.98
N LYS A 66 12.20 27.39 10.06
CA LYS A 66 10.79 27.03 10.27
C LYS A 66 10.44 25.64 9.71
N ALA A 67 11.43 24.82 9.41
CA ALA A 67 11.24 23.52 8.80
C ALA A 67 10.83 22.45 9.83
N GLY A 68 9.80 21.67 9.50
CA GLY A 68 9.42 20.44 10.19
C GLY A 68 10.25 19.23 9.72
N PRO A 69 9.98 18.04 10.29
CA PRO A 69 10.74 16.82 9.95
C PRO A 69 10.69 16.42 8.48
N LEU A 70 9.59 16.69 7.80
CA LEU A 70 9.34 16.29 6.40
C LEU A 70 9.47 17.44 5.39
N THR A 71 9.82 18.65 5.84
CA THR A 71 9.88 19.83 4.97
C THR A 71 10.91 19.65 3.85
N GLY A 72 10.45 19.78 2.61
CA GLY A 72 11.26 19.71 1.40
C GLY A 72 11.52 18.29 0.87
N LEU A 73 10.98 17.27 1.53
CA LEU A 73 11.16 15.89 1.11
C LEU A 73 10.20 15.51 -0.03
N PRO A 74 10.70 14.99 -1.16
CA PRO A 74 9.86 14.55 -2.26
C PRO A 74 9.15 13.24 -1.91
N ILE A 75 7.87 13.14 -2.31
CA ILE A 75 7.04 11.94 -2.18
C ILE A 75 6.16 11.75 -3.41
N ALA A 76 5.63 10.54 -3.58
CA ALA A 76 4.60 10.27 -4.59
C ALA A 76 3.29 9.83 -3.94
N HIS A 77 2.16 10.13 -4.57
CA HIS A 77 0.84 9.70 -4.10
C HIS A 77 0.23 8.67 -5.04
N LYS A 78 -0.27 7.55 -4.48
CA LYS A 78 -1.09 6.62 -5.26
C LYS A 78 -2.28 7.36 -5.88
N ASP A 79 -2.61 7.07 -7.12
CA ASP A 79 -3.61 7.80 -7.90
C ASP A 79 -5.07 7.55 -7.47
N ILE A 80 -5.27 7.14 -6.24
CA ILE A 80 -6.57 6.97 -5.59
C ILE A 80 -6.89 8.14 -4.64
N PHE A 81 -5.88 8.93 -4.24
CA PHE A 81 -6.06 10.08 -3.36
C PHE A 81 -6.41 11.33 -4.17
N CYS A 82 -7.58 11.91 -3.92
CA CYS A 82 -7.93 13.21 -4.46
C CYS A 82 -6.86 14.24 -4.11
N THR A 83 -6.36 14.93 -5.11
CA THR A 83 -5.33 15.97 -4.99
C THR A 83 -5.83 17.21 -5.73
N GLU A 84 -6.07 18.29 -5.01
CA GLU A 84 -6.68 19.51 -5.55
C GLU A 84 -5.95 20.04 -6.78
N GLY A 85 -6.70 20.25 -7.86
CA GLY A 85 -6.17 20.73 -9.14
C GLY A 85 -5.35 19.69 -9.92
N VAL A 86 -5.27 18.44 -9.45
CA VAL A 86 -4.52 17.36 -10.11
C VAL A 86 -5.46 16.25 -10.55
N ARG A 87 -5.23 15.72 -11.74
CA ARG A 87 -5.95 14.56 -12.28
C ARG A 87 -5.80 13.38 -11.33
N THR A 88 -6.93 12.75 -10.99
CA THR A 88 -7.01 11.61 -10.08
C THR A 88 -7.91 10.53 -10.71
N THR A 89 -7.30 9.47 -11.24
CA THR A 89 -7.96 8.55 -12.17
C THR A 89 -8.28 7.18 -11.57
N CYS A 90 -7.67 6.80 -10.46
CA CYS A 90 -7.73 5.42 -9.93
C CYS A 90 -7.30 4.34 -10.94
N GLY A 91 -6.40 4.67 -11.89
CA GLY A 91 -6.00 3.75 -12.95
C GLY A 91 -7.13 3.39 -13.93
N SER A 92 -8.21 4.20 -14.03
CA SER A 92 -9.42 3.88 -14.76
C SER A 92 -9.75 4.91 -15.84
N ARG A 93 -10.25 4.43 -16.99
CA ARG A 93 -10.86 5.28 -18.01
C ARG A 93 -12.06 6.05 -17.45
N MET A 94 -12.79 5.47 -16.50
CA MET A 94 -13.96 6.11 -15.87
C MET A 94 -13.63 7.49 -15.27
N LEU A 95 -12.42 7.67 -14.73
CA LEU A 95 -11.96 8.91 -14.09
C LEU A 95 -10.78 9.57 -14.83
N ASP A 96 -10.46 9.18 -16.05
CA ASP A 96 -9.32 9.72 -16.81
C ASP A 96 -9.37 11.25 -16.97
N ASN A 97 -10.55 11.82 -17.06
CA ASN A 97 -10.79 13.27 -17.19
C ASN A 97 -11.11 13.97 -15.86
N PHE A 98 -11.01 13.27 -14.71
CA PHE A 98 -11.39 13.85 -13.42
C PHE A 98 -10.22 14.59 -12.78
N VAL A 99 -10.38 15.91 -12.61
CA VAL A 99 -9.49 16.75 -11.81
C VAL A 99 -10.13 16.95 -10.46
N ALA A 100 -9.45 16.55 -9.38
CA ALA A 100 -10.00 16.59 -8.04
C ALA A 100 -10.16 18.05 -7.56
N PRO A 101 -11.35 18.43 -7.00
CA PRO A 101 -11.60 19.80 -6.54
C PRO A 101 -11.18 20.03 -5.08
N TYR A 102 -10.57 19.05 -4.42
CA TYR A 102 -10.10 19.13 -3.03
C TYR A 102 -9.01 18.09 -2.76
N ASP A 103 -8.24 18.30 -1.71
CA ASP A 103 -7.24 17.35 -1.22
C ASP A 103 -7.87 16.28 -0.31
N ALA A 104 -7.48 15.02 -0.48
CA ALA A 104 -7.69 13.99 0.53
C ALA A 104 -6.97 14.38 1.83
N THR A 105 -7.48 13.94 2.98
CA THR A 105 -6.85 14.24 4.28
C THR A 105 -5.38 13.82 4.33
N VAL A 106 -5.05 12.68 3.75
CA VAL A 106 -3.66 12.20 3.62
C VAL A 106 -2.79 13.21 2.86
N VAL A 107 -3.29 13.69 1.72
CA VAL A 107 -2.59 14.68 0.89
C VAL A 107 -2.44 16.00 1.64
N ALA A 108 -3.52 16.52 2.23
CA ALA A 108 -3.53 17.77 2.97
C ALA A 108 -2.55 17.74 4.16
N LYS A 109 -2.51 16.64 4.93
CA LYS A 109 -1.60 16.49 6.07
C LYS A 109 -0.13 16.44 5.63
N LEU A 110 0.20 15.68 4.59
CA LEU A 110 1.57 15.60 4.07
C LEU A 110 2.01 16.92 3.43
N LYS A 111 1.12 17.60 2.71
CA LYS A 111 1.36 18.97 2.20
C LYS A 111 1.62 19.96 3.32
N ALA A 112 0.83 19.91 4.40
CA ALA A 112 1.02 20.75 5.60
C ALA A 112 2.33 20.41 6.34
N ALA A 113 2.80 19.17 6.29
CA ALA A 113 4.11 18.77 6.81
C ALA A 113 5.29 19.24 5.92
N GLY A 114 4.99 19.89 4.79
CA GLY A 114 5.98 20.48 3.89
C GLY A 114 6.59 19.51 2.88
N THR A 115 5.96 18.36 2.62
CA THR A 115 6.44 17.43 1.57
C THR A 115 6.24 18.00 0.17
N VAL A 116 7.04 17.52 -0.78
CA VAL A 116 7.01 17.90 -2.19
C VAL A 116 6.43 16.76 -3.00
N MET A 117 5.24 16.93 -3.57
CA MET A 117 4.61 15.90 -4.39
C MET A 117 5.24 15.85 -5.78
N LEU A 118 5.82 14.68 -6.16
CA LEU A 118 6.41 14.45 -7.48
C LEU A 118 5.35 14.08 -8.54
N GLY A 119 4.26 13.42 -8.11
CA GLY A 119 3.22 12.98 -9.03
C GLY A 119 2.30 11.92 -8.43
N LYS A 120 1.45 11.36 -9.31
CA LYS A 120 0.46 10.34 -9.02
C LYS A 120 0.92 9.01 -9.59
N THR A 121 1.07 8.00 -8.72
CA THR A 121 1.57 6.68 -9.12
C THR A 121 0.47 5.79 -9.67
N ASN A 122 0.83 4.97 -10.66
CA ASN A 122 -0.04 4.01 -11.29
C ASN A 122 -0.50 2.90 -10.30
N MET A 123 -1.64 2.31 -10.59
CA MET A 123 -2.28 1.35 -9.70
C MET A 123 -3.22 0.42 -10.46
N ASP A 124 -3.56 -0.73 -9.91
CA ASP A 124 -4.70 -1.51 -10.40
C ASP A 124 -5.98 -0.68 -10.36
N GLU A 125 -6.82 -0.83 -11.37
CA GLU A 125 -8.03 -0.06 -11.54
C GLU A 125 -8.94 -0.10 -10.29
N PHE A 126 -9.25 1.07 -9.71
CA PHE A 126 -10.00 1.23 -8.45
C PHE A 126 -9.48 0.36 -7.30
N ALA A 127 -8.17 0.13 -7.24
CA ALA A 127 -7.50 -0.74 -6.26
C ALA A 127 -7.93 -2.22 -6.33
N MET A 128 -8.45 -2.68 -7.47
CA MET A 128 -8.95 -4.05 -7.71
C MET A 128 -7.96 -4.86 -8.51
N GLY A 129 -7.00 -5.46 -7.83
CA GLY A 129 -5.96 -6.32 -8.41
C GLY A 129 -4.84 -6.57 -7.42
N SER A 130 -3.94 -7.48 -7.81
CA SER A 130 -2.79 -7.90 -6.99
C SER A 130 -1.49 -7.92 -7.80
N SER A 131 -1.49 -7.34 -9.01
CA SER A 131 -0.33 -7.40 -9.92
C SER A 131 -0.02 -6.07 -10.63
N ASN A 132 -0.93 -5.10 -10.58
CA ASN A 132 -0.91 -3.84 -11.30
C ASN A 132 -0.94 -4.01 -12.84
N GLU A 133 -1.69 -5.00 -13.31
CA GLU A 133 -1.93 -5.26 -14.73
C GLU A 133 -3.29 -4.72 -15.21
N THR A 134 -4.20 -4.31 -14.30
CA THR A 134 -5.57 -3.90 -14.63
C THR A 134 -5.70 -2.40 -14.94
N SER A 135 -4.64 -1.64 -14.83
CA SER A 135 -4.66 -0.19 -15.10
C SER A 135 -5.02 0.15 -16.54
N TYR A 136 -5.88 1.13 -16.73
CA TYR A 136 -6.18 1.73 -18.03
C TYR A 136 -4.93 2.30 -18.73
N PHE A 137 -3.92 2.74 -17.94
CA PHE A 137 -2.66 3.28 -18.43
C PHE A 137 -1.61 2.21 -18.73
N GLY A 138 -2.00 0.93 -18.70
CA GLY A 138 -1.11 -0.20 -18.90
C GLY A 138 -0.46 -0.71 -17.62
N PRO A 139 0.20 -1.88 -17.70
CA PRO A 139 0.81 -2.54 -16.55
C PRO A 139 2.03 -1.76 -16.02
N VAL A 140 2.23 -1.84 -14.71
CA VAL A 140 3.50 -1.45 -14.08
C VAL A 140 4.46 -2.64 -14.11
N ARG A 141 5.74 -2.38 -14.29
CA ARG A 141 6.77 -3.42 -14.33
C ARG A 141 7.60 -3.43 -13.05
N ASN A 142 8.11 -4.61 -12.71
CA ASN A 142 8.96 -4.78 -11.53
C ASN A 142 10.38 -4.27 -11.83
N PRO A 143 10.94 -3.36 -11.02
CA PRO A 143 12.28 -2.82 -11.27
C PRO A 143 13.42 -3.86 -11.11
N TRP A 144 13.18 -5.00 -10.44
CA TRP A 144 14.15 -6.10 -10.38
C TRP A 144 14.22 -6.89 -11.68
N ASN A 145 13.12 -6.99 -12.40
CA ASN A 145 13.03 -7.60 -13.72
C ASN A 145 11.77 -7.08 -14.42
N PRO A 146 11.89 -6.30 -15.51
CA PRO A 146 10.74 -5.71 -16.20
C PRO A 146 9.77 -6.70 -16.86
N SER A 147 10.09 -7.98 -16.95
CA SER A 147 9.14 -9.01 -17.39
C SER A 147 8.17 -9.47 -16.29
N LEU A 148 8.42 -9.07 -15.03
CA LEU A 148 7.66 -9.48 -13.86
C LEU A 148 6.73 -8.39 -13.35
N VAL A 149 5.70 -8.80 -12.59
CA VAL A 149 4.79 -7.89 -11.91
C VAL A 149 5.42 -7.28 -10.66
N PRO A 150 5.14 -6.00 -10.32
CA PRO A 150 5.57 -5.39 -9.07
C PRO A 150 4.67 -5.76 -7.88
N GLY A 151 3.56 -6.47 -8.16
CA GLY A 151 2.45 -6.59 -7.24
C GLY A 151 1.47 -5.42 -7.31
N GLY A 152 0.38 -5.51 -6.57
CA GLY A 152 -0.69 -4.52 -6.59
C GLY A 152 -1.59 -4.59 -5.34
N SER A 153 -2.48 -3.64 -5.31
CA SER A 153 -2.85 -2.58 -6.27
C SER A 153 -1.97 -1.33 -6.21
N SER A 154 -1.04 -1.17 -5.25
CA SER A 154 -0.13 -0.01 -5.17
C SER A 154 1.20 -0.29 -5.89
N GLY A 155 1.16 -0.97 -7.05
CA GLY A 155 2.35 -1.40 -7.78
C GLY A 155 3.22 -0.25 -8.28
N GLY A 156 2.61 0.83 -8.78
CA GLY A 156 3.35 2.03 -9.19
C GLY A 156 4.07 2.71 -8.03
N SER A 157 3.42 2.82 -6.86
CA SER A 157 4.06 3.33 -5.64
C SER A 157 5.23 2.45 -5.20
N ALA A 158 5.04 1.13 -5.23
CA ALA A 158 6.06 0.16 -4.85
C ALA A 158 7.25 0.20 -5.82
N ALA A 159 7.00 0.16 -7.12
CA ALA A 159 8.05 0.25 -8.14
C ALA A 159 8.81 1.57 -8.07
N ALA A 160 8.11 2.70 -7.86
CA ALA A 160 8.74 4.01 -7.75
C ALA A 160 9.72 4.08 -6.55
N VAL A 161 9.34 3.54 -5.40
CA VAL A 161 10.23 3.51 -4.22
C VAL A 161 11.39 2.55 -4.43
N ALA A 162 11.15 1.34 -4.95
CA ALA A 162 12.20 0.36 -5.18
C ALA A 162 13.26 0.85 -6.18
N ALA A 163 12.81 1.44 -7.30
CA ALA A 163 13.68 2.04 -8.34
C ALA A 163 14.27 3.39 -7.94
N ARG A 164 14.03 3.85 -6.71
CA ARG A 164 14.50 5.17 -6.24
C ARG A 164 14.03 6.34 -7.12
N LEU A 165 12.80 6.29 -7.61
CA LEU A 165 12.12 7.40 -8.31
C LEU A 165 11.39 8.32 -7.35
N ALA A 166 11.15 7.85 -6.14
CA ALA A 166 10.69 8.61 -4.99
C ALA A 166 11.27 7.95 -3.72
N PRO A 167 11.66 8.71 -2.68
CA PRO A 167 12.16 8.11 -1.44
C PRO A 167 11.03 7.46 -0.63
N ALA A 168 9.79 7.88 -0.87
CA ALA A 168 8.60 7.37 -0.22
C ALA A 168 7.36 7.60 -1.09
N ALA A 169 6.34 6.76 -0.88
CA ALA A 169 5.05 6.91 -1.54
C ALA A 169 3.89 6.54 -0.60
N THR A 170 2.72 7.13 -0.84
CA THR A 170 1.47 6.65 -0.22
C THR A 170 0.93 5.47 -0.99
N GLY A 171 0.19 4.61 -0.31
CA GLY A 171 -0.53 3.48 -0.88
C GLY A 171 -1.85 3.25 -0.16
N THR A 172 -2.62 2.26 -0.64
CA THR A 172 -3.82 1.76 0.04
C THR A 172 -3.78 0.25 0.10
N ASP A 173 -4.37 -0.30 1.16
CA ASP A 173 -4.37 -1.73 1.42
C ASP A 173 -5.77 -2.16 1.87
N THR A 174 -6.45 -2.90 1.00
CA THR A 174 -7.80 -3.43 1.22
C THR A 174 -7.77 -4.93 1.46
N GLY A 175 -6.82 -5.63 0.83
CA GLY A 175 -6.59 -7.07 0.98
C GLY A 175 -5.11 -7.45 1.00
N GLY A 176 -4.19 -6.46 0.97
CA GLY A 176 -2.76 -6.66 0.87
C GLY A 176 -2.04 -5.64 0.01
N SER A 177 -2.76 -4.67 -0.56
CA SER A 177 -2.28 -3.80 -1.64
C SER A 177 -1.19 -2.78 -1.29
N ILE A 178 -0.66 -2.78 -0.08
CA ILE A 178 0.61 -2.15 0.32
C ILE A 178 1.66 -3.23 0.57
N ARG A 179 1.31 -4.24 1.39
CA ARG A 179 2.24 -5.26 1.89
C ARG A 179 2.71 -6.20 0.79
N GLN A 180 1.78 -6.66 -0.05
CA GLN A 180 2.07 -7.58 -1.15
C GLN A 180 3.01 -6.97 -2.18
N PRO A 181 2.75 -5.77 -2.78
CA PRO A 181 3.71 -5.16 -3.68
C PRO A 181 5.03 -4.77 -2.98
N ALA A 182 5.01 -4.37 -1.69
CA ALA A 182 6.24 -4.12 -0.95
C ALA A 182 7.12 -5.37 -0.87
N ALA A 183 6.53 -6.56 -0.66
CA ALA A 183 7.24 -7.84 -0.65
C ALA A 183 7.86 -8.16 -2.01
N LEU A 184 7.12 -7.99 -3.11
CA LEU A 184 7.55 -8.36 -4.45
C LEU A 184 8.62 -7.44 -5.04
N VAL A 185 8.76 -6.21 -4.52
CA VAL A 185 9.82 -5.27 -4.96
C VAL A 185 10.88 -4.99 -3.90
N GLY A 186 10.81 -5.62 -2.71
CA GLY A 186 11.86 -5.56 -1.69
C GLY A 186 11.95 -4.24 -0.93
N ILE A 187 10.82 -3.66 -0.55
CA ILE A 187 10.74 -2.43 0.25
C ILE A 187 9.89 -2.65 1.52
N THR A 188 9.82 -1.62 2.36
CA THR A 188 8.97 -1.59 3.55
C THR A 188 7.60 -1.01 3.20
N GLY A 189 6.53 -1.72 3.56
CA GLY A 189 5.17 -1.23 3.40
C GLY A 189 4.33 -1.48 4.66
N ILE A 190 3.66 -0.45 5.18
CA ILE A 190 2.81 -0.57 6.36
C ILE A 190 1.37 -0.13 6.08
N LYS A 191 0.43 -1.01 6.42
CA LYS A 191 -0.99 -0.72 6.58
C LYS A 191 -1.28 -0.53 8.07
N PRO A 192 -1.67 0.66 8.53
CA PRO A 192 -2.01 0.87 9.93
C PRO A 192 -3.36 0.20 10.31
N THR A 193 -3.72 0.28 11.57
CA THR A 193 -5.05 -0.09 12.08
C THR A 193 -6.13 0.61 11.28
N TYR A 194 -7.21 -0.09 10.96
CA TYR A 194 -8.37 0.49 10.28
C TYR A 194 -8.90 1.70 11.08
N GLY A 195 -9.07 2.84 10.39
CA GLY A 195 -9.47 4.10 11.01
C GLY A 195 -8.36 4.92 11.65
N ARG A 196 -7.09 4.45 11.67
CA ARG A 196 -5.94 5.23 12.17
C ARG A 196 -5.58 6.39 11.26
N VAL A 197 -5.77 6.24 9.96
CA VAL A 197 -5.59 7.26 8.92
C VAL A 197 -6.91 7.49 8.23
N SER A 198 -7.30 8.74 8.08
CA SER A 198 -8.57 9.13 7.45
C SER A 198 -8.69 8.63 6.01
N ARG A 199 -9.89 8.21 5.66
CA ARG A 199 -10.32 7.81 4.31
C ARG A 199 -10.97 8.96 3.52
N TYR A 200 -11.13 10.15 4.12
CA TYR A 200 -11.71 11.29 3.42
C TYR A 200 -10.88 11.68 2.20
N GLY A 201 -11.52 11.71 1.02
CA GLY A 201 -10.87 12.00 -0.27
C GLY A 201 -10.06 10.84 -0.85
N MET A 202 -9.99 9.69 -0.19
CA MET A 202 -9.55 8.43 -0.78
C MET A 202 -10.75 7.79 -1.49
N ILE A 203 -10.64 7.56 -2.80
CA ILE A 203 -11.72 6.96 -3.57
C ILE A 203 -11.90 5.50 -3.13
N ALA A 204 -13.14 5.15 -2.73
CA ALA A 204 -13.42 3.89 -2.06
C ALA A 204 -13.48 2.70 -3.02
N PHE A 205 -12.83 1.60 -2.63
CA PHE A 205 -13.10 0.26 -3.14
C PHE A 205 -14.09 -0.47 -2.20
N ALA A 206 -13.65 -0.83 -1.00
CA ALA A 206 -14.44 -1.54 0.01
C ALA A 206 -14.37 -0.80 1.34
N SER A 207 -15.43 -0.08 1.69
CA SER A 207 -15.44 0.93 2.76
C SER A 207 -15.06 0.39 4.14
N SER A 208 -15.37 -0.87 4.45
CA SER A 208 -15.03 -1.48 5.73
C SER A 208 -13.63 -2.12 5.79
N LEU A 209 -12.87 -2.05 4.71
CA LEU A 209 -11.56 -2.69 4.57
C LEU A 209 -10.45 -1.73 4.13
N ASP A 210 -10.78 -0.72 3.30
CA ASP A 210 -9.82 0.21 2.73
C ASP A 210 -9.06 0.98 3.80
N GLN A 211 -7.73 0.99 3.72
CA GLN A 211 -6.88 1.76 4.62
C GLN A 211 -5.70 2.37 3.85
N ALA A 212 -5.45 3.65 4.09
CA ALA A 212 -4.25 4.33 3.60
C ALA A 212 -3.03 3.97 4.45
N GLY A 213 -1.87 3.90 3.81
CA GLY A 213 -0.58 3.70 4.47
C GLY A 213 0.58 4.11 3.57
N VAL A 214 1.78 3.65 3.87
CA VAL A 214 3.01 4.13 3.23
C VAL A 214 3.89 2.98 2.72
N LEU A 215 4.65 3.29 1.67
CA LEU A 215 5.71 2.47 1.10
C LEU A 215 7.01 3.29 1.14
N THR A 216 8.07 2.74 1.71
CA THR A 216 9.36 3.40 1.97
C THR A 216 10.50 2.41 1.86
N ALA A 217 11.74 2.90 1.86
CA ALA A 217 12.91 2.02 1.91
C ALA A 217 13.08 1.39 3.29
N SER A 218 12.77 2.12 4.38
CA SER A 218 13.03 1.68 5.76
C SER A 218 11.83 1.86 6.69
N ALA A 219 11.84 1.13 7.81
CA ALA A 219 10.86 1.29 8.88
C ALA A 219 10.92 2.69 9.52
N HIS A 220 12.12 3.29 9.59
CA HIS A 220 12.29 4.65 10.09
C HIS A 220 11.56 5.67 9.18
N ASP A 221 11.72 5.56 7.86
CA ASP A 221 11.03 6.41 6.91
C ASP A 221 9.50 6.23 7.01
N ALA A 222 9.06 4.97 7.18
CA ALA A 222 7.65 4.65 7.38
C ALA A 222 7.09 5.30 8.66
N ALA A 223 7.85 5.30 9.75
CA ALA A 223 7.47 5.93 11.01
C ALA A 223 7.27 7.45 10.86
N LEU A 224 8.18 8.12 10.15
CA LEU A 224 8.10 9.56 9.89
C LEU A 224 6.84 9.93 9.08
N LEU A 225 6.59 9.22 7.98
CA LEU A 225 5.44 9.51 7.13
C LEU A 225 4.11 9.13 7.79
N LEU A 226 4.04 7.96 8.41
CA LEU A 226 2.82 7.52 9.08
C LEU A 226 2.45 8.46 10.23
N GLY A 227 3.44 8.96 10.98
CA GLY A 227 3.24 9.95 12.03
C GLY A 227 2.58 11.23 11.52
N ALA A 228 2.96 11.69 10.32
CA ALA A 228 2.35 12.85 9.70
C ALA A 228 0.93 12.60 9.17
N MET A 229 0.60 11.37 8.77
CA MET A 229 -0.71 11.01 8.19
C MET A 229 -1.75 10.63 9.23
N ALA A 230 -1.33 10.01 10.34
CA ALA A 230 -2.22 9.45 11.36
C ALA A 230 -3.01 10.51 12.12
N GLY A 231 -4.11 10.07 12.76
CA GLY A 231 -4.94 10.86 13.67
C GLY A 231 -6.36 11.07 13.19
N PHE A 232 -7.20 11.49 14.13
CA PHE A 232 -8.64 11.67 13.94
C PHE A 232 -8.98 12.71 12.87
N ASP A 233 -10.01 12.41 12.09
CA ASP A 233 -10.61 13.32 11.11
C ASP A 233 -12.15 13.24 11.21
N PRO A 234 -12.83 14.31 11.64
CA PRO A 234 -14.29 14.30 11.79
C PRO A 234 -15.05 14.19 10.45
N ARG A 235 -14.37 14.33 9.30
CA ARG A 235 -14.95 14.15 7.97
C ARG A 235 -15.07 12.68 7.54
N ASP A 236 -14.38 11.78 8.25
CA ASP A 236 -14.44 10.33 8.03
C ASP A 236 -15.08 9.66 9.24
N SER A 237 -16.31 9.15 9.07
CA SER A 237 -17.05 8.47 10.13
C SER A 237 -16.39 7.17 10.63
N THR A 238 -15.39 6.66 9.91
CA THR A 238 -14.62 5.47 10.31
C THR A 238 -13.31 5.83 11.01
N SER A 239 -12.94 7.10 11.04
CA SER A 239 -11.73 7.58 11.73
C SER A 239 -11.86 7.41 13.24
N VAL A 240 -10.84 6.85 13.87
CA VAL A 240 -10.83 6.57 15.31
C VAL A 240 -10.14 7.69 16.07
N ASP A 241 -10.83 8.25 17.07
CA ASP A 241 -10.25 9.25 17.98
C ASP A 241 -9.39 8.54 19.05
N ALA A 242 -8.14 8.28 18.66
CA ALA A 242 -7.14 7.67 19.53
C ALA A 242 -5.81 8.44 19.40
N PRO A 243 -5.06 8.60 20.50
CA PRO A 243 -3.76 9.31 20.47
C PRO A 243 -2.81 8.72 19.42
N VAL A 244 -2.11 9.58 18.70
CA VAL A 244 -1.03 9.18 17.80
C VAL A 244 0.25 9.06 18.61
N GLN A 245 0.89 7.90 18.56
CA GLN A 245 2.16 7.65 19.22
C GLN A 245 3.30 8.33 18.45
N ASP A 246 4.40 8.62 19.12
CA ASP A 246 5.65 9.00 18.47
C ASP A 246 6.31 7.76 17.88
N TYR A 247 5.92 7.41 16.66
CA TYR A 247 6.42 6.20 15.99
C TYR A 247 7.95 6.21 15.82
N ALA A 248 8.56 7.36 15.57
CA ALA A 248 10.00 7.48 15.36
C ALA A 248 10.76 7.36 16.69
N GLY A 249 10.24 7.92 17.78
CA GLY A 249 10.85 7.83 19.11
C GLY A 249 10.81 6.42 19.72
N GLU A 250 9.96 5.53 19.20
CA GLU A 250 9.85 4.15 19.71
C GLU A 250 10.79 3.14 19.03
N LEU A 251 11.49 3.51 17.93
CA LEU A 251 12.22 2.59 17.05
C LEU A 251 13.39 1.88 17.72
N GLU A 252 14.08 2.52 18.65
CA GLU A 252 15.31 2.01 19.28
C GLU A 252 15.05 1.16 20.54
N LYS A 253 13.79 0.87 20.87
CA LYS A 253 13.46 0.02 22.03
C LYS A 253 14.00 -1.40 21.82
N PRO A 254 14.59 -2.03 22.86
CA PRO A 254 15.12 -3.39 22.76
C PRO A 254 13.99 -4.40 22.49
N LEU A 255 14.31 -5.44 21.73
CA LEU A 255 13.37 -6.53 21.39
C LEU A 255 13.48 -7.73 22.34
N THR A 256 14.34 -7.64 23.37
CA THR A 256 14.50 -8.69 24.38
C THR A 256 13.16 -9.01 25.05
N GLY A 257 12.79 -10.30 25.05
CA GLY A 257 11.54 -10.77 25.63
C GLY A 257 10.31 -10.62 24.70
N LEU A 258 10.47 -10.13 23.48
CA LEU A 258 9.41 -10.10 22.49
C LEU A 258 8.91 -11.53 22.16
N ARG A 259 7.62 -11.75 22.25
CA ARG A 259 6.98 -13.03 21.89
C ARG A 259 6.43 -12.94 20.49
N ILE A 260 6.98 -13.74 19.57
CA ILE A 260 6.60 -13.78 18.16
C ILE A 260 5.79 -15.04 17.90
N GLY A 261 4.55 -14.90 17.45
CA GLY A 261 3.70 -15.99 17.02
C GLY A 261 3.95 -16.33 15.54
N LEU A 262 4.25 -17.60 15.28
CA LEU A 262 4.34 -18.14 13.93
C LEU A 262 3.00 -18.78 13.59
N LEU A 263 2.34 -18.27 12.55
CA LEU A 263 1.05 -18.81 12.13
C LEU A 263 1.25 -20.12 11.40
N LYS A 264 0.79 -21.22 12.00
CA LYS A 264 0.88 -22.56 11.42
C LYS A 264 0.33 -22.62 9.99
N GLU A 265 -0.79 -21.94 9.75
CA GLU A 265 -1.49 -21.86 8.47
C GLU A 265 -0.69 -21.16 7.37
N PHE A 266 0.33 -20.39 7.71
CA PHE A 266 1.20 -19.69 6.76
C PHE A 266 2.37 -20.55 6.26
N PHE A 267 2.69 -21.62 6.99
CA PHE A 267 3.79 -22.56 6.67
C PHE A 267 3.26 -23.92 6.17
N ASP A 268 2.04 -23.93 5.65
CA ASP A 268 1.40 -25.12 5.07
C ASP A 268 1.59 -25.15 3.54
N LYS A 269 0.93 -26.09 2.86
CA LYS A 269 1.03 -26.32 1.42
C LYS A 269 0.72 -25.04 0.62
N GLY A 270 1.61 -24.70 -0.32
CA GLY A 270 1.46 -23.53 -1.21
C GLY A 270 2.51 -22.45 -1.02
N LEU A 271 3.24 -22.47 0.08
CA LEU A 271 4.42 -21.61 0.27
C LEU A 271 5.62 -22.21 -0.47
N ASP A 272 6.30 -21.40 -1.28
CA ASP A 272 7.57 -21.78 -1.92
C ASP A 272 8.65 -22.06 -0.86
N ALA A 273 9.34 -23.20 -0.99
CA ALA A 273 10.32 -23.65 0.00
C ALA A 273 11.52 -22.68 0.17
N HIS A 274 11.92 -21.99 -0.91
CA HIS A 274 12.99 -21.01 -0.82
C HIS A 274 12.52 -19.73 -0.14
N ASN A 275 11.27 -19.32 -0.37
CA ASN A 275 10.65 -18.20 0.36
C ASN A 275 10.55 -18.53 1.85
N GLU A 276 10.09 -19.75 2.19
CA GLU A 276 10.04 -20.21 3.59
C GLU A 276 11.42 -20.14 4.24
N GLN A 277 12.46 -20.59 3.56
CA GLN A 277 13.82 -20.55 4.07
C GLN A 277 14.25 -19.11 4.40
N ARG A 278 14.00 -18.13 3.52
CA ARG A 278 14.35 -16.71 3.79
C ARG A 278 13.58 -16.15 4.98
N VAL A 279 12.29 -16.48 5.10
CA VAL A 279 11.49 -16.09 6.26
C VAL A 279 12.05 -16.68 7.56
N ARG A 280 12.41 -17.97 7.58
CA ARG A 280 13.00 -18.61 8.76
C ARG A 280 14.39 -18.03 9.12
N GLU A 281 15.20 -17.66 8.14
CA GLU A 281 16.49 -16.97 8.37
C GLU A 281 16.27 -15.59 9.03
N ALA A 282 15.25 -14.84 8.60
CA ALA A 282 14.91 -13.57 9.25
C ALA A 282 14.38 -13.76 10.69
N LEU A 283 13.60 -14.82 10.92
CA LEU A 283 13.12 -15.16 12.27
C LEU A 283 14.28 -15.49 13.20
N ALA A 284 15.33 -16.18 12.73
CA ALA A 284 16.53 -16.45 13.51
C ALA A 284 17.31 -15.18 13.91
N VAL A 285 17.18 -14.07 13.15
CA VAL A 285 17.72 -12.78 13.57
C VAL A 285 17.00 -12.25 14.81
N TYR A 286 15.67 -12.38 14.89
CA TYR A 286 14.90 -11.97 16.05
C TYR A 286 15.24 -12.79 17.31
N GLU A 287 15.49 -14.11 17.17
CA GLU A 287 15.95 -14.93 18.29
C GLU A 287 17.31 -14.44 18.85
N LYS A 288 18.24 -14.03 17.97
CA LYS A 288 19.51 -13.41 18.38
C LYS A 288 19.32 -12.06 19.09
N LEU A 289 18.24 -11.32 18.76
CA LEU A 289 17.85 -10.09 19.42
C LEU A 289 17.11 -10.33 20.74
N GLY A 290 16.92 -11.59 21.15
CA GLY A 290 16.30 -11.98 22.44
C GLY A 290 14.80 -12.17 22.36
N ALA A 291 14.24 -12.31 21.17
CA ALA A 291 12.83 -12.68 21.01
C ALA A 291 12.62 -14.21 21.20
N THR A 292 11.40 -14.60 21.50
CA THR A 292 10.97 -16.00 21.62
C THR A 292 9.95 -16.31 20.53
N LEU A 293 10.15 -17.40 19.79
CA LEU A 293 9.22 -17.88 18.77
C LEU A 293 8.22 -18.88 19.39
N CYS A 294 6.94 -18.73 19.08
CA CYS A 294 5.84 -19.61 19.51
C CYS A 294 4.99 -19.99 18.31
N GLU A 295 4.60 -21.25 18.19
CA GLU A 295 3.60 -21.65 17.19
C GLU A 295 2.20 -21.22 17.65
N VAL A 296 1.43 -20.63 16.74
CA VAL A 296 0.05 -20.15 16.96
C VAL A 296 -0.82 -20.61 15.80
N SER A 297 -2.06 -20.98 16.09
CA SER A 297 -3.05 -21.37 15.07
C SER A 297 -4.22 -20.39 15.03
N LEU A 298 -4.66 -20.05 13.81
CA LEU A 298 -5.87 -19.27 13.52
C LEU A 298 -6.84 -20.15 12.71
N PRO A 299 -7.64 -21.01 13.34
CA PRO A 299 -8.37 -22.08 12.64
C PRO A 299 -9.37 -21.58 11.58
N ASN A 300 -9.87 -20.34 11.70
CA ASN A 300 -10.77 -19.75 10.72
C ASN A 300 -10.04 -18.99 9.59
N LEU A 301 -8.70 -18.84 9.65
CA LEU A 301 -7.92 -18.08 8.66
C LEU A 301 -8.07 -18.61 7.21
N PRO A 302 -8.20 -19.91 6.95
CA PRO A 302 -8.47 -20.43 5.60
C PRO A 302 -9.76 -19.91 4.96
N LEU A 303 -10.70 -19.40 5.76
CA LEU A 303 -11.93 -18.77 5.28
C LEU A 303 -11.76 -17.31 4.86
N SER A 304 -10.56 -16.75 5.00
CA SER A 304 -10.31 -15.31 4.72
C SER A 304 -10.55 -14.96 3.26
N VAL A 305 -10.02 -15.75 2.32
CA VAL A 305 -10.18 -15.49 0.88
C VAL A 305 -11.66 -15.55 0.48
N PRO A 306 -12.43 -16.62 0.75
CA PRO A 306 -13.85 -16.64 0.38
C PRO A 306 -14.66 -15.54 1.08
N ALA A 307 -14.42 -15.24 2.35
CA ALA A 307 -15.13 -14.15 3.04
C ALA A 307 -14.81 -12.78 2.41
N TYR A 308 -13.56 -12.50 2.10
CA TYR A 308 -13.14 -11.25 1.45
C TYR A 308 -13.79 -11.07 0.09
N TYR A 309 -13.81 -12.11 -0.76
CA TYR A 309 -14.41 -12.04 -2.11
C TYR A 309 -15.94 -12.05 -2.14
N VAL A 310 -16.58 -12.10 -0.97
CA VAL A 310 -18.00 -11.75 -0.79
C VAL A 310 -18.13 -10.29 -0.31
N VAL A 311 -17.43 -9.93 0.77
CA VAL A 311 -17.57 -8.60 1.41
C VAL A 311 -17.07 -7.49 0.50
N ALA A 312 -15.85 -7.59 -0.04
CA ALA A 312 -15.26 -6.54 -0.82
C ALA A 312 -16.02 -6.25 -2.15
N PRO A 313 -16.43 -7.24 -2.95
CA PRO A 313 -17.30 -6.99 -4.11
C PRO A 313 -18.67 -6.41 -3.74
N ALA A 314 -19.29 -6.84 -2.63
CA ALA A 314 -20.55 -6.29 -2.17
C ALA A 314 -20.44 -4.78 -1.91
N GLU A 315 -19.44 -4.37 -1.16
CA GLU A 315 -19.18 -2.95 -0.87
C GLU A 315 -18.76 -2.17 -2.14
N CYS A 316 -17.95 -2.79 -3.01
CA CYS A 316 -17.56 -2.24 -4.31
C CYS A 316 -18.79 -1.91 -5.17
N SER A 317 -19.76 -2.82 -5.28
CA SER A 317 -20.94 -2.60 -6.10
C SER A 317 -21.73 -1.36 -5.66
N SER A 318 -21.79 -1.09 -4.37
CA SER A 318 -22.41 0.10 -3.79
C SER A 318 -21.54 1.35 -4.00
N ASN A 319 -20.23 1.26 -3.72
CA ASN A 319 -19.31 2.41 -3.80
C ASN A 319 -19.16 2.91 -5.24
N LEU A 320 -19.08 2.01 -6.22
CA LEU A 320 -18.89 2.38 -7.61
C LEU A 320 -20.19 2.71 -8.35
N ALA A 321 -21.34 2.61 -7.70
CA ALA A 321 -22.63 3.01 -8.29
C ALA A 321 -22.68 4.50 -8.69
N ARG A 322 -21.91 5.34 -8.02
CA ARG A 322 -21.81 6.80 -8.27
C ARG A 322 -21.10 7.19 -9.57
N PHE A 323 -20.32 6.28 -10.15
CA PHE A 323 -19.56 6.53 -11.37
C PHE A 323 -20.40 6.11 -12.57
N ASP A 324 -21.18 7.06 -13.12
CA ASP A 324 -22.18 6.84 -14.17
C ASP A 324 -21.98 7.74 -15.42
N GLY A 325 -20.99 8.64 -15.39
CA GLY A 325 -20.72 9.57 -16.47
C GLY A 325 -21.71 10.74 -16.57
N VAL A 326 -22.58 10.95 -15.56
CA VAL A 326 -23.59 12.04 -15.57
C VAL A 326 -23.02 13.32 -15.00
N ARG A 327 -22.42 13.28 -13.81
CA ARG A 327 -21.89 14.47 -13.12
C ARG A 327 -20.41 14.69 -13.39
N TYR A 328 -19.63 13.62 -13.50
CA TYR A 328 -18.18 13.62 -13.75
C TYR A 328 -17.77 12.26 -14.33
N GLY A 329 -16.54 12.18 -14.80
CA GLY A 329 -15.96 10.99 -15.36
C GLY A 329 -16.32 10.76 -16.82
N TYR A 330 -15.97 9.56 -17.32
CA TYR A 330 -16.21 9.15 -18.69
C TYR A 330 -17.71 9.08 -19.00
N ARG A 331 -18.11 9.71 -20.08
CA ARG A 331 -19.46 9.63 -20.66
C ARG A 331 -19.36 9.07 -22.09
N CYS A 332 -20.19 8.07 -22.40
CA CYS A 332 -20.25 7.52 -23.75
C CYS A 332 -20.73 8.56 -24.77
N GLU A 333 -20.25 8.46 -25.99
CA GLU A 333 -20.64 9.33 -27.10
C GLU A 333 -22.01 8.92 -27.66
N ASN A 334 -22.83 9.91 -28.04
CA ASN A 334 -24.11 9.74 -28.73
C ASN A 334 -25.04 8.67 -28.09
N PRO A 335 -25.39 8.77 -26.81
CA PRO A 335 -26.34 7.84 -26.19
C PRO A 335 -27.74 7.99 -26.81
N ARG A 336 -28.44 6.88 -27.04
CA ARG A 336 -29.79 6.86 -27.62
C ARG A 336 -30.87 7.34 -26.64
N ASP A 337 -30.64 7.01 -25.36
CA ASP A 337 -31.54 7.34 -24.25
C ASP A 337 -30.76 7.31 -22.92
N LEU A 338 -31.44 7.62 -21.81
CA LEU A 338 -30.81 7.64 -20.48
C LEU A 338 -30.29 6.26 -20.05
N MET A 339 -31.00 5.19 -20.41
CA MET A 339 -30.57 3.84 -20.07
C MET A 339 -29.29 3.44 -20.85
N ASP A 340 -29.24 3.81 -22.11
CA ASP A 340 -28.05 3.60 -22.96
C ASP A 340 -26.87 4.40 -22.46
N LEU A 341 -27.10 5.65 -22.02
CA LEU A 341 -26.08 6.48 -21.37
C LEU A 341 -25.44 5.76 -20.19
N TYR A 342 -26.22 5.28 -19.24
CA TYR A 342 -25.71 4.58 -18.06
C TYR A 342 -24.99 3.27 -18.41
N LYS A 343 -25.61 2.43 -19.24
CA LYS A 343 -25.04 1.13 -19.61
C LYS A 343 -23.73 1.28 -20.34
N ARG A 344 -23.66 2.17 -21.33
CA ARG A 344 -22.47 2.35 -22.14
C ARG A 344 -21.37 3.09 -21.38
N SER A 345 -21.69 4.16 -20.67
CA SER A 345 -20.68 4.89 -19.89
C SER A 345 -19.98 3.97 -18.89
N ARG A 346 -20.73 3.16 -18.16
CA ARG A 346 -20.19 2.19 -17.22
C ARG A 346 -19.49 1.01 -17.93
N GLY A 347 -20.09 0.48 -18.99
CA GLY A 347 -19.55 -0.64 -19.76
C GLY A 347 -18.21 -0.33 -20.45
N GLU A 348 -18.07 0.89 -20.98
CA GLU A 348 -16.89 1.38 -21.69
C GLU A 348 -15.84 1.99 -20.74
N GLY A 349 -16.30 2.57 -19.62
CA GLY A 349 -15.44 3.28 -18.65
C GLY A 349 -14.74 2.35 -17.65
N PHE A 350 -15.35 1.22 -17.28
CA PHE A 350 -14.76 0.24 -16.35
C PHE A 350 -14.08 -0.91 -17.09
N GLY A 351 -12.93 -1.32 -16.58
CA GLY A 351 -12.21 -2.51 -17.01
C GLY A 351 -12.90 -3.83 -16.60
N ALA A 352 -12.36 -4.94 -17.09
CA ALA A 352 -13.00 -6.26 -16.96
C ALA A 352 -13.08 -6.73 -15.49
N GLU A 353 -11.99 -6.54 -14.69
CA GLU A 353 -11.97 -6.96 -13.29
C GLU A 353 -12.94 -6.15 -12.42
N VAL A 354 -13.00 -4.83 -12.61
CA VAL A 354 -13.94 -3.96 -11.89
C VAL A 354 -15.39 -4.37 -12.21
N LYS A 355 -15.72 -4.61 -13.49
CA LYS A 355 -17.06 -5.09 -13.89
C LYS A 355 -17.39 -6.42 -13.23
N ARG A 356 -16.45 -7.37 -13.20
CA ARG A 356 -16.62 -8.67 -12.54
C ARG A 356 -16.98 -8.50 -11.07
N ARG A 357 -16.23 -7.69 -10.32
CA ARG A 357 -16.48 -7.44 -8.89
C ARG A 357 -17.78 -6.71 -8.63
N ILE A 358 -18.15 -5.72 -9.47
CA ILE A 358 -19.47 -5.05 -9.38
C ILE A 358 -20.60 -6.06 -9.58
N MET A 359 -20.51 -6.94 -10.58
CA MET A 359 -21.54 -7.95 -10.84
C MET A 359 -21.63 -8.97 -9.71
N THR A 360 -20.51 -9.49 -9.22
CA THR A 360 -20.46 -10.39 -8.06
C THR A 360 -21.09 -9.73 -6.83
N GLY A 361 -20.71 -8.47 -6.54
CA GLY A 361 -21.26 -7.72 -5.41
C GLY A 361 -22.77 -7.49 -5.52
N THR A 362 -23.25 -7.14 -6.69
CA THR A 362 -24.69 -6.98 -6.95
C THR A 362 -25.44 -8.30 -6.73
N TYR A 363 -24.86 -9.42 -7.17
CA TYR A 363 -25.45 -10.74 -6.98
C TYR A 363 -25.55 -11.12 -5.50
N VAL A 364 -24.48 -10.98 -4.73
CA VAL A 364 -24.47 -11.37 -3.29
C VAL A 364 -25.32 -10.46 -2.41
N LEU A 365 -25.66 -9.25 -2.88
CA LEU A 365 -26.59 -8.32 -2.21
C LEU A 365 -28.04 -8.47 -2.66
N SER A 366 -28.33 -9.30 -3.67
CA SER A 366 -29.68 -9.45 -4.19
C SER A 366 -30.59 -10.25 -3.26
N ALA A 367 -31.90 -10.11 -3.46
CA ALA A 367 -32.92 -10.81 -2.66
C ALA A 367 -32.70 -12.33 -2.70
N GLY A 368 -32.73 -12.97 -1.54
CA GLY A 368 -32.50 -14.40 -1.35
C GLY A 368 -31.02 -14.81 -1.21
N TYR A 369 -30.07 -13.94 -1.56
CA TYR A 369 -28.64 -14.22 -1.43
C TYR A 369 -27.95 -13.41 -0.34
N TYR A 370 -28.52 -12.29 0.08
CA TYR A 370 -27.95 -11.42 1.10
C TYR A 370 -27.64 -12.16 2.41
N ASP A 371 -28.60 -12.91 2.93
CA ASP A 371 -28.42 -13.66 4.18
C ASP A 371 -27.46 -14.84 4.00
N ALA A 372 -27.55 -15.53 2.86
CA ALA A 372 -26.75 -16.72 2.59
C ALA A 372 -25.27 -16.40 2.32
N TYR A 373 -24.95 -15.26 1.74
CA TYR A 373 -23.59 -14.87 1.38
C TYR A 373 -23.06 -13.71 2.22
N TYR A 374 -23.67 -12.53 2.14
CA TYR A 374 -23.10 -11.34 2.76
C TYR A 374 -23.13 -11.42 4.30
N LEU A 375 -24.26 -11.74 4.90
CA LEU A 375 -24.34 -11.90 6.36
C LEU A 375 -23.48 -13.05 6.86
N GLN A 376 -23.42 -14.16 6.10
CA GLN A 376 -22.55 -15.28 6.46
C GLN A 376 -21.07 -14.88 6.40
N ALA A 377 -20.64 -14.14 5.39
CA ALA A 377 -19.28 -13.64 5.27
C ALA A 377 -18.92 -12.68 6.43
N GLN A 378 -19.86 -11.83 6.87
CA GLN A 378 -19.66 -10.96 8.05
C GLN A 378 -19.50 -11.77 9.34
N LYS A 379 -20.25 -12.87 9.52
CA LYS A 379 -20.07 -13.79 10.67
C LYS A 379 -18.69 -14.46 10.64
N VAL A 380 -18.27 -14.94 9.46
CA VAL A 380 -16.92 -15.54 9.28
C VAL A 380 -15.84 -14.49 9.58
N ARG A 381 -15.99 -13.26 9.09
CA ARG A 381 -15.09 -12.15 9.41
C ARG A 381 -14.93 -11.95 10.93
N GLN A 382 -16.02 -12.03 11.68
CA GLN A 382 -15.98 -11.91 13.15
C GLN A 382 -15.21 -13.08 13.79
N LEU A 383 -15.36 -14.31 13.30
CA LEU A 383 -14.59 -15.47 13.79
C LEU A 383 -13.10 -15.30 13.51
N ILE A 384 -12.72 -14.83 12.31
CA ILE A 384 -11.32 -14.53 11.96
C ILE A 384 -10.75 -13.47 12.91
N ALA A 385 -11.48 -12.38 13.16
CA ALA A 385 -11.06 -11.33 14.09
C ALA A 385 -10.89 -11.87 15.53
N GLN A 386 -11.76 -12.80 15.95
CA GLN A 386 -11.66 -13.45 17.25
C GLN A 386 -10.43 -14.35 17.38
N ASP A 387 -10.06 -15.07 16.31
CA ASP A 387 -8.83 -15.88 16.29
C ASP A 387 -7.59 -15.01 16.52
N PHE A 388 -7.46 -13.89 15.79
CA PHE A 388 -6.39 -12.93 16.02
C PHE A 388 -6.38 -12.37 17.45
N SER A 389 -7.55 -11.99 17.98
CA SER A 389 -7.66 -11.48 19.35
C SER A 389 -7.21 -12.49 20.39
N ASN A 390 -7.49 -13.78 20.17
CA ASN A 390 -7.05 -14.87 21.05
C ASN A 390 -5.53 -15.11 20.93
N ALA A 391 -4.98 -15.05 19.72
CA ALA A 391 -3.55 -15.19 19.47
C ALA A 391 -2.74 -14.09 20.19
N PHE A 392 -3.17 -12.83 20.12
CA PHE A 392 -2.50 -11.71 20.79
C PHE A 392 -2.59 -11.71 22.33
N LYS A 393 -3.34 -12.61 22.95
CA LYS A 393 -3.22 -12.87 24.39
C LYS A 393 -1.95 -13.65 24.75
N GLN A 394 -1.39 -14.39 23.80
CA GLN A 394 -0.24 -15.27 23.96
C GLN A 394 1.06 -14.64 23.47
N VAL A 395 0.98 -13.83 22.41
CA VAL A 395 2.14 -13.25 21.70
C VAL A 395 1.97 -11.75 21.49
N ASP A 396 3.07 -11.06 21.23
CA ASP A 396 3.10 -9.60 21.06
C ASP A 396 2.92 -9.18 19.60
N VAL A 397 3.44 -10.01 18.68
CA VAL A 397 3.30 -9.87 17.22
C VAL A 397 3.15 -11.24 16.58
N LEU A 398 2.53 -11.26 15.40
CA LEU A 398 2.46 -12.45 14.54
C LEU A 398 3.35 -12.23 13.32
N MET A 399 4.06 -13.27 12.89
CA MET A 399 4.94 -13.19 11.73
C MET A 399 4.76 -14.37 10.79
N GLY A 400 5.08 -14.15 9.52
CA GLY A 400 5.09 -15.16 8.46
C GLY A 400 5.43 -14.56 7.10
N PRO A 401 5.36 -15.34 6.01
CA PRO A 401 5.57 -14.82 4.66
C PRO A 401 4.49 -13.78 4.30
N THR A 402 4.86 -12.78 3.50
CA THR A 402 3.89 -11.83 2.95
C THR A 402 3.21 -12.40 1.71
N THR A 403 3.95 -13.12 0.87
CA THR A 403 3.49 -13.70 -0.40
C THR A 403 3.91 -15.17 -0.52
N PRO A 404 3.13 -16.02 -1.23
CA PRO A 404 3.50 -17.43 -1.41
C PRO A 404 4.78 -17.64 -2.21
N THR A 405 5.05 -16.77 -3.18
CA THR A 405 6.20 -16.82 -4.09
C THR A 405 6.84 -15.44 -4.23
N THR A 406 8.00 -15.36 -4.86
CA THR A 406 8.54 -14.12 -5.42
C THR A 406 7.66 -13.60 -6.55
N ALA A 407 8.02 -12.45 -7.17
CA ALA A 407 7.31 -11.89 -8.31
C ALA A 407 7.19 -12.90 -9.47
N PHE A 408 6.05 -12.89 -10.16
CA PHE A 408 5.73 -13.76 -11.29
C PHE A 408 5.64 -12.96 -12.59
N GLU A 409 5.63 -13.65 -13.74
CA GLU A 409 5.63 -13.02 -15.06
C GLU A 409 4.31 -12.26 -15.35
N LEU A 410 4.44 -11.15 -16.06
CA LEU A 410 3.31 -10.40 -16.60
C LEU A 410 2.46 -11.34 -17.48
N GLY A 411 1.15 -11.30 -17.31
CA GLY A 411 0.20 -12.13 -18.07
C GLY A 411 -0.01 -13.53 -17.51
N ALA A 412 0.86 -14.03 -16.65
CA ALA A 412 0.83 -15.45 -16.20
C ALA A 412 -0.45 -15.85 -15.47
N LYS A 413 -1.13 -14.91 -14.80
CA LYS A 413 -2.33 -15.19 -13.98
C LYS A 413 -3.58 -14.43 -14.44
N THR A 414 -3.53 -13.71 -15.54
CA THR A 414 -4.64 -12.87 -16.01
C THR A 414 -5.86 -13.66 -16.49
N SER A 415 -5.66 -14.90 -16.95
CA SER A 415 -6.73 -15.79 -17.40
C SER A 415 -7.44 -16.56 -16.29
N ASP A 416 -6.86 -16.61 -15.08
CA ASP A 416 -7.42 -17.31 -13.91
C ASP A 416 -7.53 -16.36 -12.71
N PRO A 417 -8.70 -15.73 -12.49
CA PRO A 417 -8.91 -14.84 -11.36
C PRO A 417 -8.67 -15.50 -9.99
N VAL A 418 -8.96 -16.79 -9.83
CA VAL A 418 -8.80 -17.50 -8.55
C VAL A 418 -7.32 -17.62 -8.20
N THR A 419 -6.48 -18.04 -9.16
CA THR A 419 -5.03 -18.07 -8.97
C THR A 419 -4.44 -16.68 -8.68
N MET A 420 -4.98 -15.63 -9.30
CA MET A 420 -4.59 -14.25 -8.96
C MET A 420 -4.97 -13.91 -7.51
N TYR A 421 -6.16 -14.27 -7.05
CA TYR A 421 -6.65 -13.97 -5.70
C TYR A 421 -5.86 -14.68 -4.60
N LEU A 422 -5.31 -15.86 -4.88
CA LEU A 422 -4.47 -16.60 -3.92
C LEU A 422 -3.12 -15.94 -3.64
N ASN A 423 -2.69 -14.93 -4.41
CA ASN A 423 -1.49 -14.15 -4.06
C ASN A 423 -1.65 -13.39 -2.74
N ASP A 424 -2.89 -13.09 -2.33
CA ASP A 424 -3.19 -12.31 -1.13
C ASP A 424 -3.59 -13.20 0.07
N ILE A 425 -3.39 -14.52 -0.03
CA ILE A 425 -3.83 -15.50 0.99
C ILE A 425 -3.28 -15.20 2.38
N TYR A 426 -2.07 -14.66 2.49
CA TYR A 426 -1.43 -14.32 3.77
C TYR A 426 -1.75 -12.91 4.26
N THR A 427 -2.27 -12.04 3.41
CA THR A 427 -2.48 -10.62 3.77
C THR A 427 -3.93 -10.29 4.15
N ILE A 428 -4.91 -10.96 3.52
CA ILE A 428 -6.35 -10.66 3.67
C ILE A 428 -6.84 -10.76 5.11
N GLY A 429 -6.36 -11.73 5.90
CA GLY A 429 -6.80 -11.95 7.28
C GLY A 429 -6.65 -10.70 8.15
N ALA A 430 -5.53 -9.98 8.04
CA ALA A 430 -5.29 -8.74 8.77
C ALA A 430 -6.25 -7.61 8.36
N ASN A 431 -6.69 -7.56 7.09
CA ASN A 431 -7.68 -6.58 6.63
C ASN A 431 -9.08 -6.89 7.21
N LEU A 432 -9.50 -8.16 7.15
CA LEU A 432 -10.79 -8.57 7.70
C LEU A 432 -10.90 -8.29 9.20
N ALA A 433 -9.79 -8.45 9.93
CA ALA A 433 -9.71 -8.16 11.36
C ALA A 433 -9.42 -6.67 11.69
N GLY A 434 -9.15 -5.82 10.69
CA GLY A 434 -8.85 -4.39 10.89
C GLY A 434 -7.49 -4.09 11.52
N LEU A 435 -6.58 -5.07 11.56
CA LEU A 435 -5.30 -5.00 12.28
C LEU A 435 -4.23 -4.21 11.53
N PRO A 436 -3.28 -3.58 12.24
CA PRO A 436 -2.06 -3.06 11.61
C PRO A 436 -1.18 -4.22 11.16
N ALA A 437 -0.60 -4.08 9.98
CA ALA A 437 0.32 -5.07 9.43
C ALA A 437 1.32 -4.41 8.48
N MET A 438 2.52 -4.98 8.38
CA MET A 438 3.55 -4.47 7.48
C MET A 438 4.32 -5.61 6.81
N SER A 439 4.97 -5.30 5.72
CA SER A 439 5.94 -6.16 5.04
C SER A 439 7.30 -5.49 5.03
N VAL A 440 8.33 -6.27 5.31
CA VAL A 440 9.73 -5.85 5.20
C VAL A 440 10.52 -6.88 4.39
N PRO A 441 11.54 -6.48 3.62
CA PRO A 441 12.37 -7.46 2.91
C PRO A 441 13.13 -8.33 3.90
N CYS A 442 13.18 -9.65 3.64
CA CYS A 442 13.82 -10.65 4.48
C CYS A 442 14.78 -11.57 3.73
N GLY A 443 15.21 -11.18 2.55
CA GLY A 443 16.15 -11.92 1.73
C GLY A 443 15.77 -11.92 0.27
N PHE A 444 16.49 -12.76 -0.50
CA PHE A 444 16.33 -12.86 -1.95
C PHE A 444 16.36 -14.33 -2.39
N VAL A 445 15.55 -14.65 -3.39
CA VAL A 445 15.52 -15.95 -4.08
C VAL A 445 15.67 -15.69 -5.57
N GLY A 446 16.70 -16.27 -6.20
CA GLY A 446 16.97 -16.03 -7.62
C GLY A 446 17.19 -14.56 -8.01
N GLY A 447 17.67 -13.73 -7.07
CA GLY A 447 17.83 -12.29 -7.26
C GLY A 447 16.55 -11.46 -7.03
N LEU A 448 15.42 -12.10 -6.74
CA LEU A 448 14.14 -11.45 -6.46
C LEU A 448 13.86 -11.35 -4.96
N PRO A 449 13.26 -10.26 -4.47
CA PRO A 449 13.00 -10.06 -3.05
C PRO A 449 11.96 -11.03 -2.48
N VAL A 450 12.09 -11.30 -1.18
CA VAL A 450 11.11 -12.00 -0.34
C VAL A 450 10.70 -11.09 0.82
N GLY A 451 9.40 -11.04 1.15
CA GLY A 451 8.85 -10.22 2.23
C GLY A 451 8.47 -11.03 3.46
N LEU A 452 8.89 -10.56 4.63
CA LEU A 452 8.39 -10.97 5.94
C LEU A 452 7.21 -10.07 6.34
N GLN A 453 6.07 -10.67 6.66
CA GLN A 453 4.92 -9.96 7.20
C GLN A 453 4.99 -9.93 8.73
N ILE A 454 4.71 -8.76 9.30
CA ILE A 454 4.61 -8.51 10.75
C ILE A 454 3.22 -7.94 11.00
N MET A 455 2.44 -8.57 11.90
CA MET A 455 1.09 -8.15 12.28
C MET A 455 1.03 -7.91 13.79
N GLY A 456 0.25 -6.93 14.22
CA GLY A 456 0.07 -6.62 15.65
C GLY A 456 -1.38 -6.41 16.05
N PRO A 457 -1.66 -6.31 17.35
CA PRO A 457 -2.97 -5.92 17.83
C PRO A 457 -3.31 -4.49 17.38
N HIS A 458 -4.58 -4.10 17.48
CA HIS A 458 -5.02 -2.75 17.10
C HIS A 458 -4.16 -1.68 17.79
N PHE A 459 -3.77 -0.67 17.01
CA PHE A 459 -2.95 0.48 17.43
C PHE A 459 -1.51 0.13 17.87
N ALA A 460 -0.99 -1.01 17.45
CA ALA A 460 0.39 -1.42 17.71
C ALA A 460 1.40 -0.98 16.64
N GLU A 461 1.10 0.05 15.84
CA GLU A 461 1.97 0.51 14.75
C GLU A 461 3.40 0.80 15.21
N ALA A 462 3.56 1.47 16.37
CA ALA A 462 4.87 1.78 16.93
C ALA A 462 5.68 0.50 17.21
N LYS A 463 5.03 -0.54 17.77
CA LYS A 463 5.68 -1.85 18.00
C LYS A 463 6.08 -2.52 16.68
N LEU A 464 5.20 -2.51 15.67
CA LEU A 464 5.52 -3.10 14.36
C LEU A 464 6.73 -2.42 13.72
N LEU A 465 6.76 -1.09 13.74
CA LEU A 465 7.85 -0.28 13.21
C LEU A 465 9.17 -0.53 13.97
N ASN A 466 9.14 -0.61 15.31
CA ASN A 466 10.29 -0.96 16.14
C ASN A 466 10.82 -2.37 15.79
N VAL A 467 9.93 -3.36 15.69
CA VAL A 467 10.31 -4.74 15.34
C VAL A 467 10.93 -4.81 13.95
N ALA A 468 10.35 -4.12 12.97
CA ALA A 468 10.89 -4.02 11.62
C ALA A 468 12.24 -3.30 11.58
N HIS A 469 12.37 -2.21 12.34
CA HIS A 469 13.63 -1.46 12.46
C HIS A 469 14.74 -2.31 13.09
N GLY A 470 14.41 -3.11 14.11
CA GLY A 470 15.37 -4.06 14.71
C GLY A 470 15.97 -5.03 13.70
N LEU A 471 15.14 -5.62 12.81
CA LEU A 471 15.64 -6.46 11.71
C LEU A 471 16.53 -5.67 10.74
N GLN A 472 16.12 -4.45 10.39
CA GLN A 472 16.84 -3.60 9.43
C GLN A 472 18.18 -3.07 9.97
N ARG A 473 18.39 -3.05 11.26
CA ARG A 473 19.70 -2.75 11.87
C ARG A 473 20.69 -3.90 11.77
N GLU A 474 20.20 -5.13 11.77
CA GLU A 474 21.01 -6.35 11.70
C GLU A 474 21.25 -6.83 10.26
N THR A 475 20.52 -6.26 9.27
CA THR A 475 20.53 -6.71 7.88
C THR A 475 20.60 -5.54 6.91
N ASP A 476 20.99 -5.79 5.66
CA ASP A 476 21.05 -4.79 4.59
C ASP A 476 19.98 -4.96 3.49
N TRP A 477 19.06 -5.89 3.63
CA TRP A 477 18.09 -6.26 2.58
C TRP A 477 17.26 -5.07 2.11
N HIS A 478 16.84 -4.19 3.02
CA HIS A 478 16.07 -2.97 2.73
C HIS A 478 16.88 -1.87 2.00
N ARG A 479 18.23 -1.97 2.00
CA ARG A 479 19.13 -1.02 1.32
C ARG A 479 19.43 -1.43 -0.11
N ARG A 480 19.12 -2.66 -0.50
CA ARG A 480 19.36 -3.16 -1.85
C ARG A 480 18.56 -2.37 -2.87
N ILE A 481 19.21 -2.07 -3.98
CA ILE A 481 18.62 -1.32 -5.11
C ILE A 481 18.59 -2.27 -6.30
N PRO A 482 17.49 -2.30 -7.09
CA PRO A 482 17.40 -3.11 -8.29
C PRO A 482 18.53 -2.78 -9.28
N PRO A 483 19.04 -3.77 -10.05
CA PRO A 483 20.06 -3.55 -11.07
C PRO A 483 19.64 -2.47 -12.08
N GLY A 484 20.58 -1.55 -12.39
CA GLY A 484 20.32 -0.42 -13.31
C GLY A 484 19.78 0.85 -12.63
N TYR A 485 19.40 0.81 -11.37
CA TYR A 485 18.88 1.96 -10.61
C TYR A 485 19.85 2.50 -9.54
N GLU A 486 21.06 1.94 -9.44
CA GLU A 486 22.09 2.34 -8.46
C GLU A 486 22.76 3.68 -8.80
N LYS A 487 22.69 4.12 -10.06
CA LYS A 487 23.36 5.32 -10.59
C LYS A 487 22.43 6.50 -10.74
#